data_3333fef34f623a9da03f6d6f218c64d5
#
_entry.id   3333fef34f623a9da03f6d6f218c64d5
#
_cell.length_a   1.000
_cell.length_b   1.000
_cell.length_c   1.000
_cell.angle_alpha   90.00
_cell.angle_beta   90.00
_cell.angle_gamma   90.00
#
_symmetry.space_group_name_H-M   'P 1'
#
loop_
_entity.id
_entity.type
_entity.pdbx_description
1 polymer ?
#
loop_
_entity_poly.entity_id
_entity_poly.type
_entity_poly.pdbx_seq_one_letter_code
_entity_poly.pdbx_strand_id
1 'polypeptide(L)'
;MYICNHINYQNNTMITNKKNILALFSAISMFMLGSCCNQTNNPQEELINSSIYSSLPFQMEQVQQPSFPDYSVSIVDFGAIADGNTLNTEAINNAIKHVNEKGGGKVIIPAGLWVTGPIHILSNVNLHTEKNALVLFSGDHSLYPVIKTSFEGLNTRRCTSPLWAKDADNIAITGYGTFDGNGDGWRPTKKEKLTENQWKKLVASGGVVDEAGRIWYPSEASLKGSILSKNNFNVPRGVETDEDWEYYRDWLRPVMLSFIKCNKVLLEGVTFKNSPAWCLHPLSCNDITINRVTVSNPWYSQNGDALDLESCNRALIINNSFDAGDDGICIKSGKDKDGRERGEPCQNVIVKDNVVLHGHGGFVVGSEMSGGVKNIYVDNCTFMGTDVGLRFKSTRGRGGVVENIHISNINMINIPNEALIFNLFYGGKGPGEAGYDSQTGAEIIPPVTEETPCFKDIYIKNVTCNGAGRAVYFNGLPEMRISNINMENMIVTNANRGIELSQADGVNINNVNVSLKNEGKNLKMQNVANVTINGQKYDNVGSEAQELNF
;
A
#
# COMPACT_ATOMS: atom_id res chain seq x y z
N MET A 1 -47.70 8.31 13.63
CA MET A 1 -48.80 7.55 14.24
C MET A 1 -48.14 6.40 15.03
N TYR A 2 -47.88 6.66 16.27
CA TYR A 2 -48.11 5.91 17.52
C TYR A 2 -47.93 4.40 17.45
N ILE A 3 -47.08 3.80 18.26
CA ILE A 3 -47.44 3.41 19.65
C ILE A 3 -46.16 3.17 20.48
N CYS A 4 -46.08 3.84 21.63
CA CYS A 4 -45.27 3.50 22.80
C CYS A 4 -45.86 2.29 23.52
N ASN A 5 -45.03 1.43 24.12
CA ASN A 5 -45.43 0.61 25.24
C ASN A 5 -44.38 0.62 26.34
N HIS A 6 -44.86 1.08 27.49
CA HIS A 6 -44.25 1.04 28.82
C HIS A 6 -44.08 -0.40 29.35
N ILE A 7 -42.97 -0.67 30.00
CA ILE A 7 -42.92 -1.75 31.01
C ILE A 7 -42.38 -1.18 32.32
N ASN A 8 -43.18 -1.43 33.35
CA ASN A 8 -43.06 -0.98 34.73
C ASN A 8 -41.91 -1.63 35.51
N TYR A 9 -41.28 -0.82 36.36
CA TYR A 9 -40.48 -1.27 37.49
C TYR A 9 -41.38 -1.80 38.64
N GLN A 10 -41.05 -2.96 39.20
CA GLN A 10 -41.46 -3.34 40.55
C GLN A 10 -40.25 -3.42 41.46
N ASN A 11 -40.30 -2.59 42.49
CA ASN A 11 -39.46 -2.62 43.68
C ASN A 11 -39.74 -3.87 44.53
N ASN A 12 -38.69 -4.52 45.00
CA ASN A 12 -38.77 -5.34 46.20
C ASN A 12 -37.59 -5.05 47.13
N THR A 13 -37.91 -4.37 48.22
CA THR A 13 -37.14 -4.17 49.44
C THR A 13 -36.99 -5.47 50.19
N MET A 14 -35.77 -5.81 50.65
CA MET A 14 -35.59 -6.59 51.86
C MET A 14 -34.46 -6.02 52.72
N ILE A 15 -34.85 -5.87 53.99
CA ILE A 15 -34.19 -5.24 55.13
C ILE A 15 -33.29 -6.27 55.84
N THR A 16 -32.17 -5.75 56.40
CA THR A 16 -31.41 -6.22 57.58
C THR A 16 -30.41 -7.36 57.44
N ASN A 17 -29.11 -7.06 57.66
CA ASN A 17 -28.47 -7.31 58.97
C ASN A 17 -27.07 -6.65 59.06
N LYS A 18 -27.03 -5.60 59.90
CA LYS A 18 -25.78 -5.09 60.45
C LYS A 18 -25.42 -5.95 61.65
N LYS A 19 -24.28 -6.63 61.58
CA LYS A 19 -23.34 -6.93 62.69
C LYS A 19 -22.34 -7.99 62.19
N ASN A 20 -21.05 -7.71 62.40
CA ASN A 20 -19.88 -8.56 62.15
C ASN A 20 -19.08 -8.29 60.87
N ILE A 21 -18.53 -7.07 60.75
CA ILE A 21 -17.30 -6.80 60.00
C ILE A 21 -16.54 -5.70 60.77
N LEU A 22 -15.97 -6.08 61.90
CA LEU A 22 -14.99 -5.26 62.62
C LEU A 22 -13.97 -6.18 63.28
N ALA A 23 -13.21 -6.92 62.54
CA ALA A 23 -12.02 -7.63 63.00
C ALA A 23 -11.26 -8.21 61.78
N LEU A 24 -10.77 -7.39 60.88
CA LEU A 24 -9.75 -7.78 59.90
C LEU A 24 -9.05 -6.56 59.28
N PHE A 25 -8.76 -5.55 60.07
CA PHE A 25 -7.96 -4.41 59.66
C PHE A 25 -6.87 -4.09 60.69
N SER A 26 -5.95 -5.01 60.94
CA SER A 26 -4.73 -4.71 61.70
C SER A 26 -3.66 -5.81 61.53
N ALA A 27 -3.31 -6.19 60.34
CA ALA A 27 -2.11 -6.99 60.08
C ALA A 27 -1.61 -6.90 58.61
N ILE A 28 -1.70 -5.74 57.97
CA ILE A 28 -0.98 -5.47 56.68
C ILE A 28 -0.50 -4.01 56.69
N SER A 29 0.47 -3.75 57.54
CA SER A 29 1.22 -2.49 57.54
C SER A 29 2.67 -2.79 57.93
N MET A 30 3.40 -3.51 57.10
CA MET A 30 4.87 -3.55 57.13
C MET A 30 5.37 -4.59 56.08
N PHE A 31 5.25 -4.25 54.81
CA PHE A 31 6.05 -4.82 53.74
C PHE A 31 5.73 -4.09 52.41
N MET A 32 6.07 -2.80 52.34
CA MET A 32 6.09 -2.06 51.08
C MET A 32 7.24 -1.09 51.09
N LEU A 33 8.44 -1.61 51.01
CA LEU A 33 9.63 -0.91 50.51
C LEU A 33 10.48 -1.95 49.80
N GLY A 34 9.96 -2.42 48.71
CA GLY A 34 10.69 -3.13 47.66
C GLY A 34 10.29 -2.48 46.36
N SER A 35 11.16 -1.57 45.89
CA SER A 35 11.08 -0.98 44.58
C SER A 35 11.11 -2.08 43.51
N CYS A 36 9.94 -2.56 43.13
CA CYS A 36 9.77 -3.20 41.82
C CYS A 36 9.33 -2.12 40.85
N CYS A 37 10.28 -1.57 40.10
CA CYS A 37 10.00 -1.12 38.75
C CYS A 37 9.38 -2.31 38.00
N ASN A 38 8.09 -2.53 38.13
CA ASN A 38 7.35 -3.22 37.09
C ASN A 38 7.42 -2.29 35.88
N GLN A 39 8.40 -2.50 35.00
CA GLN A 39 8.22 -2.17 33.61
C GLN A 39 6.91 -2.86 33.22
N THR A 40 5.84 -2.11 33.16
CA THR A 40 4.67 -2.47 32.38
C THR A 40 5.17 -2.54 30.96
N ASN A 41 5.58 -3.72 30.52
CA ASN A 41 5.83 -3.98 29.12
C ASN A 41 4.60 -3.48 28.38
N ASN A 42 4.79 -2.41 27.65
CA ASN A 42 3.76 -1.85 26.77
C ASN A 42 3.42 -3.00 25.81
N PRO A 43 2.15 -3.38 25.62
CA PRO A 43 1.77 -4.40 24.62
C PRO A 43 2.32 -4.11 23.22
N GLN A 44 2.76 -2.90 22.99
CA GLN A 44 3.43 -2.44 21.76
C GLN A 44 4.86 -2.96 21.59
N GLU A 45 5.62 -3.18 22.66
CA GLU A 45 6.97 -3.76 22.59
C GLU A 45 6.93 -5.27 22.31
N GLU A 46 5.86 -5.98 22.70
CA GLU A 46 5.70 -7.41 22.41
C GLU A 46 5.45 -7.71 20.92
N LEU A 47 4.84 -6.80 20.17
CA LEU A 47 4.53 -7.00 18.74
C LEU A 47 5.75 -6.85 17.81
N ILE A 48 6.77 -6.14 18.23
CA ILE A 48 8.07 -6.00 17.54
C ILE A 48 9.05 -7.10 18.00
N ASN A 49 8.57 -8.04 18.81
CA ASN A 49 9.39 -9.01 19.51
C ASN A 49 9.89 -10.14 18.60
N SER A 50 10.99 -10.74 19.00
CA SER A 50 11.70 -11.85 18.33
C SER A 50 10.81 -13.01 17.85
N SER A 51 9.60 -13.16 18.38
CA SER A 51 8.65 -14.22 18.00
C SER A 51 8.15 -14.13 16.55
N ILE A 52 8.00 -12.95 15.96
CA ILE A 52 7.58 -12.80 14.55
C ILE A 52 8.64 -13.38 13.61
N TYR A 53 9.91 -13.13 13.92
CA TYR A 53 11.03 -13.55 13.08
C TYR A 53 11.34 -15.03 13.18
N SER A 54 11.06 -15.68 14.33
CA SER A 54 11.34 -17.09 14.55
C SER A 54 10.43 -18.03 13.74
N SER A 55 9.27 -17.56 13.31
CA SER A 55 8.30 -18.32 12.51
C SER A 55 8.38 -18.09 11.01
N LEU A 56 9.30 -17.23 10.55
CA LEU A 56 9.44 -16.92 9.12
C LEU A 56 9.96 -18.14 8.34
N PRO A 57 9.46 -18.35 7.12
CA PRO A 57 9.93 -19.43 6.25
C PRO A 57 11.29 -19.14 5.59
N PHE A 58 11.88 -17.99 5.87
CA PHE A 58 13.20 -17.56 5.41
C PHE A 58 13.95 -16.82 6.51
N GLN A 59 15.27 -16.72 6.39
CA GLN A 59 16.08 -15.95 7.34
C GLN A 59 16.02 -14.46 7.02
N MET A 60 15.83 -13.66 8.05
CA MET A 60 15.78 -12.21 7.97
C MET A 60 16.29 -11.63 9.29
N GLU A 61 17.12 -10.58 9.22
CA GLU A 61 17.49 -9.78 10.37
C GLU A 61 16.29 -8.98 10.88
N GLN A 62 16.25 -8.73 12.19
CA GLN A 62 15.21 -7.90 12.78
C GLN A 62 15.31 -6.46 12.29
N VAL A 63 14.15 -5.87 12.00
CA VAL A 63 14.02 -4.45 11.64
C VAL A 63 14.47 -3.58 12.82
N GLN A 64 15.45 -2.73 12.58
CA GLN A 64 15.98 -1.81 13.59
C GLN A 64 15.03 -0.64 13.77
N GLN A 65 14.68 -0.33 15.03
CA GLN A 65 13.81 0.80 15.35
C GLN A 65 14.63 2.08 15.55
N PRO A 66 14.09 3.26 15.18
CA PRO A 66 14.71 4.52 15.54
C PRO A 66 14.66 4.76 17.05
N SER A 67 15.66 5.46 17.58
CA SER A 67 15.74 5.85 18.97
C SER A 67 16.11 7.34 19.07
N PHE A 68 15.46 8.07 19.95
CA PHE A 68 15.60 9.52 20.04
C PHE A 68 15.99 9.94 21.45
N PRO A 69 16.81 11.00 21.60
CA PRO A 69 17.05 11.63 22.91
C PRO A 69 15.76 12.11 23.56
N ASP A 70 15.74 12.18 24.88
CA ASP A 70 14.63 12.78 25.64
C ASP A 70 14.70 14.31 25.59
N TYR A 71 14.49 14.84 24.41
CA TYR A 71 14.43 16.27 24.10
C TYR A 71 13.24 16.55 23.21
N SER A 72 12.47 17.57 23.52
CA SER A 72 11.29 17.93 22.72
C SER A 72 11.07 19.43 22.66
N VAL A 73 10.52 19.89 21.54
CA VAL A 73 10.06 21.27 21.34
C VAL A 73 8.69 21.24 20.67
N SER A 74 7.90 22.30 20.87
CA SER A 74 6.65 22.50 20.14
C SER A 74 6.88 23.42 18.93
N ILE A 75 6.17 23.19 17.82
CA ILE A 75 6.18 24.11 16.68
C ILE A 75 5.70 25.51 17.06
N VAL A 76 4.90 25.63 18.11
CA VAL A 76 4.42 26.92 18.65
C VAL A 76 5.58 27.76 19.17
N ASP A 77 6.62 27.16 19.73
CA ASP A 77 7.82 27.84 20.21
C ASP A 77 8.60 28.49 19.05
N PHE A 78 8.30 28.11 17.81
CA PHE A 78 8.89 28.65 16.58
C PHE A 78 7.93 29.56 15.81
N GLY A 79 6.80 29.95 16.43
CA GLY A 79 5.85 30.91 15.88
C GLY A 79 4.72 30.30 15.04
N ALA A 80 4.51 28.97 15.12
CA ALA A 80 3.37 28.35 14.44
C ALA A 80 2.03 28.79 15.05
N ILE A 81 1.01 29.00 14.18
CA ILE A 81 -0.32 29.48 14.54
C ILE A 81 -1.39 28.51 13.99
N ALA A 82 -2.24 27.97 14.87
CA ALA A 82 -3.27 26.99 14.56
C ALA A 82 -4.62 27.62 14.15
N ASP A 83 -4.61 28.58 13.26
CA ASP A 83 -5.81 29.33 12.84
C ASP A 83 -6.47 28.83 11.55
N GLY A 84 -5.89 27.78 10.93
CA GLY A 84 -6.36 27.22 9.67
C GLY A 84 -6.11 28.09 8.44
N ASN A 85 -5.31 29.14 8.55
CA ASN A 85 -5.02 30.10 7.48
C ASN A 85 -3.53 30.45 7.38
N THR A 86 -2.87 30.66 8.52
CA THR A 86 -1.44 31.03 8.56
C THR A 86 -0.58 29.87 8.06
N LEU A 87 0.34 30.16 7.13
CA LEU A 87 1.29 29.18 6.60
C LEU A 87 2.40 28.91 7.63
N ASN A 88 2.46 27.69 8.14
CA ASN A 88 3.38 27.29 9.22
C ASN A 88 4.64 26.56 8.72
N THR A 89 4.91 26.55 7.43
CA THR A 89 6.02 25.77 6.81
C THR A 89 7.38 26.11 7.44
N GLU A 90 7.67 27.40 7.58
CA GLU A 90 8.94 27.84 8.17
C GLU A 90 9.05 27.48 9.66
N ALA A 91 7.98 27.70 10.44
CA ALA A 91 7.96 27.36 11.85
C ALA A 91 8.20 25.88 12.10
N ILE A 92 7.52 25.00 11.34
CA ILE A 92 7.69 23.55 11.44
C ILE A 92 9.11 23.13 11.03
N ASN A 93 9.60 23.59 9.89
CA ASN A 93 10.94 23.22 9.41
C ASN A 93 12.04 23.79 10.29
N ASN A 94 11.87 24.97 10.89
CA ASN A 94 12.81 25.53 11.87
C ASN A 94 12.84 24.71 13.16
N ALA A 95 11.71 24.23 13.66
CA ALA A 95 11.63 23.34 14.81
C ALA A 95 12.38 22.01 14.53
N ILE A 96 12.16 21.41 13.34
CA ILE A 96 12.86 20.18 12.91
C ILE A 96 14.37 20.41 12.84
N LYS A 97 14.79 21.50 12.21
CA LYS A 97 16.22 21.87 12.10
C LYS A 97 16.84 22.06 13.48
N HIS A 98 16.17 22.78 14.37
CA HIS A 98 16.64 23.02 15.72
C HIS A 98 16.86 21.71 16.50
N VAL A 99 15.89 20.78 16.45
CA VAL A 99 16.00 19.47 17.11
C VAL A 99 17.14 18.64 16.51
N ASN A 100 17.27 18.64 15.19
CA ASN A 100 18.38 17.96 14.50
C ASN A 100 19.75 18.52 14.94
N GLU A 101 19.92 19.85 15.00
CA GLU A 101 21.16 20.52 15.45
C GLU A 101 21.49 20.26 16.93
N LYS A 102 20.50 19.93 17.75
CA LYS A 102 20.66 19.50 19.15
C LYS A 102 21.03 18.02 19.32
N GLY A 103 21.18 17.28 18.21
CA GLY A 103 21.52 15.86 18.22
C GLY A 103 20.31 14.94 18.16
N GLY A 104 19.11 15.48 17.99
CA GLY A 104 17.87 14.73 17.82
C GLY A 104 16.84 14.94 18.92
N GLY A 105 15.68 14.33 18.75
CA GLY A 105 14.55 14.43 19.69
C GLY A 105 13.20 14.49 18.98
N LYS A 106 12.23 15.10 19.66
CA LYS A 106 10.82 15.14 19.22
C LYS A 106 10.41 16.57 18.89
N VAL A 107 9.78 16.76 17.73
CA VAL A 107 9.06 17.99 17.36
C VAL A 107 7.57 17.72 17.52
N ILE A 108 6.91 18.47 18.38
CA ILE A 108 5.50 18.28 18.73
C ILE A 108 4.64 19.22 17.89
N ILE A 109 3.65 18.65 17.21
CA ILE A 109 2.54 19.39 16.59
C ILE A 109 1.32 19.22 17.51
N PRO A 110 0.92 20.27 18.26
CA PRO A 110 -0.21 20.20 19.19
C PRO A 110 -1.55 20.06 18.48
N ALA A 111 -2.62 19.81 19.25
CA ALA A 111 -3.98 19.86 18.75
C ALA A 111 -4.26 21.22 18.07
N GLY A 112 -4.91 21.20 16.91
CA GLY A 112 -5.21 22.42 16.13
C GLY A 112 -5.24 22.17 14.64
N LEU A 113 -5.56 23.21 13.87
CA LEU A 113 -5.56 23.21 12.40
C LEU A 113 -4.35 23.97 11.86
N TRP A 114 -3.38 23.24 11.33
CA TRP A 114 -2.08 23.75 10.89
C TRP A 114 -1.97 23.72 9.36
N VAL A 115 -2.03 24.87 8.69
CA VAL A 115 -1.79 24.95 7.24
C VAL A 115 -0.29 25.04 6.99
N THR A 116 0.21 24.23 6.04
CA THR A 116 1.65 24.18 5.74
C THR A 116 1.92 23.88 4.27
N GLY A 117 3.11 24.20 3.78
CA GLY A 117 3.73 23.63 2.60
C GLY A 117 4.58 22.39 2.96
N PRO A 118 5.57 22.01 2.11
CA PRO A 118 6.40 20.84 2.35
C PRO A 118 7.15 20.85 3.68
N ILE A 119 7.11 19.72 4.38
CA ILE A 119 7.86 19.47 5.63
C ILE A 119 9.03 18.55 5.33
N HIS A 120 10.25 18.97 5.68
CA HIS A 120 11.47 18.21 5.52
C HIS A 120 11.88 17.53 6.82
N ILE A 121 11.83 16.22 6.87
CA ILE A 121 12.25 15.44 8.02
C ILE A 121 13.77 15.23 7.96
N LEU A 122 14.47 15.62 9.02
CA LEU A 122 15.92 15.48 9.15
C LEU A 122 16.28 14.30 10.05
N SER A 123 17.53 13.82 9.93
CA SER A 123 18.04 12.73 10.77
C SER A 123 17.87 12.99 12.26
N ASN A 124 17.60 11.92 13.02
CA ASN A 124 17.38 11.94 14.46
C ASN A 124 16.15 12.74 14.92
N VAL A 125 15.17 12.97 14.05
CA VAL A 125 13.94 13.72 14.40
C VAL A 125 12.72 12.83 14.34
N ASN A 126 11.94 12.87 15.42
CA ASN A 126 10.58 12.34 15.49
C ASN A 126 9.57 13.49 15.39
N LEU A 127 8.88 13.63 14.26
CA LEU A 127 7.74 14.54 14.11
C LEU A 127 6.52 13.90 14.77
N HIS A 128 6.09 14.42 15.91
CA HIS A 128 5.02 13.86 16.71
C HIS A 128 3.77 14.73 16.70
N THR A 129 2.65 14.15 16.31
CA THR A 129 1.36 14.85 16.31
C THR A 129 0.53 14.44 17.54
N GLU A 130 0.04 15.41 18.28
CA GLU A 130 -0.92 15.15 19.34
C GLU A 130 -2.30 14.75 18.79
N LYS A 131 -3.13 14.22 19.66
CA LYS A 131 -4.54 13.92 19.32
C LYS A 131 -5.25 15.20 18.88
N ASN A 132 -6.03 15.13 17.78
CA ASN A 132 -6.70 16.26 17.14
C ASN A 132 -5.75 17.31 16.50
N ALA A 133 -4.49 17.00 16.28
CA ALA A 133 -3.66 17.77 15.36
C ALA A 133 -4.11 17.46 13.92
N LEU A 134 -4.50 18.49 13.16
CA LEU A 134 -4.80 18.39 11.73
C LEU A 134 -3.79 19.23 10.97
N VAL A 135 -2.91 18.58 10.21
CA VAL A 135 -1.93 19.23 9.34
C VAL A 135 -2.49 19.22 7.93
N LEU A 136 -2.89 20.39 7.43
CA LEU A 136 -3.46 20.57 6.10
C LEU A 136 -2.37 21.12 5.16
N PHE A 137 -2.04 20.39 4.14
CA PHE A 137 -1.10 20.86 3.13
C PHE A 137 -1.77 21.86 2.18
N SER A 138 -1.05 22.96 1.91
CA SER A 138 -1.55 24.03 1.06
C SER A 138 -1.86 23.56 -0.36
N GLY A 139 -2.98 24.03 -0.91
CA GLY A 139 -3.32 23.86 -2.32
C GLY A 139 -2.59 24.83 -3.27
N ASP A 140 -1.72 25.70 -2.75
CA ASP A 140 -0.87 26.56 -3.57
C ASP A 140 0.33 25.75 -4.09
N HIS A 141 0.26 25.30 -5.33
CA HIS A 141 1.27 24.49 -5.97
C HIS A 141 2.63 25.19 -6.11
N SER A 142 2.67 26.55 -6.02
CA SER A 142 3.93 27.30 -6.08
C SER A 142 4.84 27.05 -4.87
N LEU A 143 4.28 26.56 -3.76
CA LEU A 143 5.03 26.18 -2.55
C LEU A 143 5.79 24.86 -2.67
N TYR A 144 5.59 24.12 -3.76
CA TYR A 144 6.18 22.78 -3.98
C TYR A 144 7.18 22.82 -5.14
N PRO A 145 8.46 23.11 -4.90
CA PRO A 145 9.48 23.15 -5.93
C PRO A 145 9.55 21.84 -6.73
N VAL A 146 9.77 21.95 -8.04
CA VAL A 146 9.98 20.79 -8.92
C VAL A 146 11.40 20.25 -8.72
N ILE A 147 11.51 19.01 -8.30
CA ILE A 147 12.78 18.35 -7.97
C ILE A 147 13.02 17.09 -8.80
N LYS A 148 14.28 16.71 -8.99
CA LYS A 148 14.67 15.41 -9.54
C LYS A 148 14.36 14.31 -8.52
N THR A 149 13.63 13.28 -8.95
CA THR A 149 13.20 12.18 -8.08
C THR A 149 12.86 10.95 -8.92
N SER A 150 12.21 9.96 -8.31
CA SER A 150 11.61 8.81 -8.99
C SER A 150 10.09 8.81 -8.81
N PHE A 151 9.37 8.41 -9.82
CA PHE A 151 7.93 8.16 -9.78
C PHE A 151 7.56 7.03 -10.73
N GLU A 152 6.65 6.14 -10.30
CA GLU A 152 6.32 4.92 -11.05
C GLU A 152 7.57 4.13 -11.48
N GLY A 153 8.59 4.09 -10.60
CA GLY A 153 9.84 3.37 -10.84
C GLY A 153 10.78 3.98 -11.88
N LEU A 154 10.46 5.16 -12.42
CA LEU A 154 11.25 5.88 -13.43
C LEU A 154 11.91 7.12 -12.84
N ASN A 155 13.14 7.42 -13.28
CA ASN A 155 13.80 8.68 -12.97
C ASN A 155 13.09 9.84 -13.70
N THR A 156 12.69 10.86 -12.96
CA THR A 156 11.88 11.97 -13.46
C THR A 156 12.01 13.21 -12.58
N ARG A 157 11.14 14.19 -12.81
CA ARG A 157 10.89 15.29 -11.87
C ARG A 157 9.46 15.28 -11.40
N ARG A 158 9.26 15.68 -10.16
CA ARG A 158 7.95 15.87 -9.50
C ARG A 158 8.02 17.07 -8.58
N CYS A 159 6.87 17.60 -8.21
CA CYS A 159 6.79 18.54 -7.10
C CYS A 159 7.30 17.89 -5.82
N THR A 160 7.94 18.67 -4.96
CA THR A 160 8.38 18.22 -3.64
C THR A 160 7.20 17.65 -2.85
N SER A 161 7.39 16.51 -2.24
CA SER A 161 6.35 15.83 -1.46
C SER A 161 5.96 16.65 -0.21
N PRO A 162 4.69 16.63 0.18
CA PRO A 162 4.22 17.24 1.43
C PRO A 162 5.06 16.85 2.65
N LEU A 163 5.40 15.56 2.76
CA LEU A 163 6.33 15.02 3.78
C LEU A 163 7.49 14.36 3.05
N TRP A 164 8.72 14.78 3.33
CA TRP A 164 9.85 14.21 2.63
C TRP A 164 11.12 14.14 3.48
N ALA A 165 11.93 13.13 3.18
CA ALA A 165 13.28 12.95 3.69
C ALA A 165 14.14 12.29 2.62
N LYS A 166 15.42 12.60 2.61
CA LYS A 166 16.39 11.97 1.73
C LYS A 166 17.71 11.78 2.45
N ASP A 167 18.32 10.60 2.28
CA ASP A 167 19.61 10.25 2.90
C ASP A 167 19.60 10.49 4.43
N ALA A 168 18.45 10.26 5.10
CA ALA A 168 18.27 10.51 6.54
C ALA A 168 18.26 9.21 7.34
N ASP A 169 18.86 9.26 8.52
CA ASP A 169 18.91 8.15 9.45
C ASP A 169 18.08 8.45 10.71
N ASN A 170 17.43 7.41 11.25
CA ASN A 170 16.78 7.48 12.55
C ASN A 170 15.68 8.56 12.56
N ILE A 171 14.63 8.34 11.76
CA ILE A 171 13.53 9.29 11.58
C ILE A 171 12.19 8.66 11.94
N ALA A 172 11.28 9.48 12.44
CA ALA A 172 9.91 9.02 12.71
C ALA A 172 8.85 10.08 12.46
N ILE A 173 7.63 9.61 12.13
CA ILE A 173 6.39 10.37 12.22
C ILE A 173 5.45 9.57 13.11
N THR A 174 5.08 10.11 14.26
CA THR A 174 4.32 9.38 15.29
C THR A 174 3.14 10.19 15.84
N GLY A 175 2.30 9.52 16.60
CA GLY A 175 1.21 10.15 17.36
C GLY A 175 -0.18 9.79 16.85
N TYR A 176 -1.12 10.74 16.89
CA TYR A 176 -2.54 10.50 16.64
C TYR A 176 -3.18 11.53 15.70
N GLY A 177 -2.37 12.40 15.11
CA GLY A 177 -2.85 13.46 14.23
C GLY A 177 -3.13 12.96 12.81
N THR A 178 -3.67 13.87 12.03
CA THR A 178 -4.00 13.65 10.61
C THR A 178 -3.19 14.59 9.73
N PHE A 179 -2.57 14.03 8.71
CA PHE A 179 -1.95 14.76 7.61
C PHE A 179 -2.87 14.68 6.39
N ASP A 180 -3.42 15.81 5.95
CA ASP A 180 -4.29 15.92 4.79
C ASP A 180 -3.51 16.52 3.61
N GLY A 181 -3.29 15.73 2.56
CA GLY A 181 -2.52 16.13 1.38
C GLY A 181 -3.23 17.10 0.44
N ASN A 182 -4.50 17.42 0.72
CA ASN A 182 -5.32 18.32 -0.12
C ASN A 182 -5.27 17.97 -1.62
N GLY A 183 -5.30 16.67 -1.89
CA GLY A 183 -4.99 16.11 -3.21
C GLY A 183 -6.01 16.39 -4.30
N ASP A 184 -7.22 16.85 -3.96
CA ASP A 184 -8.27 17.11 -4.94
C ASP A 184 -7.86 18.20 -5.95
N GLY A 185 -7.09 19.21 -5.51
CA GLY A 185 -6.54 20.24 -6.38
C GLY A 185 -5.46 19.78 -7.34
N TRP A 186 -4.88 18.61 -7.09
CA TRP A 186 -3.79 18.04 -7.89
C TRP A 186 -4.27 17.01 -8.91
N ARG A 187 -5.31 16.23 -8.57
CA ARG A 187 -5.67 15.03 -9.31
C ARG A 187 -6.57 15.32 -10.50
N PRO A 188 -6.24 14.78 -11.69
CA PRO A 188 -7.23 14.64 -12.74
C PRO A 188 -8.42 13.79 -12.24
N THR A 189 -9.63 14.15 -12.61
CA THR A 189 -10.82 13.47 -12.13
C THR A 189 -11.67 12.97 -13.29
N LYS A 190 -11.96 11.67 -13.33
CA LYS A 190 -12.79 11.05 -14.35
C LYS A 190 -14.27 11.31 -14.06
N LYS A 191 -15.02 11.76 -15.07
CA LYS A 191 -16.47 12.02 -14.98
C LYS A 191 -17.24 10.79 -14.47
N GLU A 192 -16.91 9.60 -14.96
CA GLU A 192 -17.55 8.34 -14.59
C GLU A 192 -17.46 7.97 -13.10
N LYS A 193 -16.52 8.58 -12.38
CA LYS A 193 -16.33 8.39 -10.94
C LYS A 193 -17.18 9.34 -10.08
N LEU A 194 -17.90 10.28 -10.69
CA LEU A 194 -18.68 11.31 -10.00
C LEU A 194 -20.17 11.25 -10.40
N THR A 195 -21.02 11.71 -9.50
CA THR A 195 -22.40 12.02 -9.88
C THR A 195 -22.45 13.26 -10.77
N GLU A 196 -23.51 13.44 -11.56
CA GLU A 196 -23.68 14.61 -12.44
C GLU A 196 -23.55 15.94 -11.67
N ASN A 197 -24.07 16.02 -10.44
CA ASN A 197 -23.97 17.22 -9.61
C ASN A 197 -22.55 17.49 -9.13
N GLN A 198 -21.82 16.46 -8.75
CA GLN A 198 -20.39 16.57 -8.37
C GLN A 198 -19.56 17.01 -9.58
N TRP A 199 -19.79 16.43 -10.74
CA TRP A 199 -19.11 16.81 -11.98
C TRP A 199 -19.36 18.27 -12.34
N LYS A 200 -20.63 18.71 -12.32
CA LYS A 200 -20.97 20.13 -12.59
C LYS A 200 -20.28 21.09 -11.63
N LYS A 201 -20.25 20.76 -10.32
CA LYS A 201 -19.55 21.56 -9.32
C LYS A 201 -18.04 21.62 -9.57
N LEU A 202 -17.41 20.47 -9.91
CA LEU A 202 -15.99 20.40 -10.20
C LEU A 202 -15.63 21.24 -11.44
N VAL A 203 -16.37 21.11 -12.53
CA VAL A 203 -16.15 21.94 -13.74
C VAL A 203 -16.36 23.44 -13.45
N ALA A 204 -17.35 23.78 -12.64
CA ALA A 204 -17.61 25.17 -12.25
C ALA A 204 -16.55 25.76 -11.31
N SER A 205 -15.74 24.95 -10.63
CA SER A 205 -14.66 25.42 -9.75
C SER A 205 -13.42 25.91 -10.50
N GLY A 206 -13.37 25.74 -11.83
CA GLY A 206 -12.22 26.06 -12.68
C GLY A 206 -11.60 24.83 -13.32
N GLY A 207 -10.35 24.94 -13.76
CA GLY A 207 -9.67 23.88 -14.48
C GLY A 207 -10.16 23.71 -15.93
N VAL A 208 -9.80 22.60 -16.55
CA VAL A 208 -10.14 22.29 -17.94
C VAL A 208 -10.62 20.84 -18.08
N VAL A 209 -11.45 20.59 -19.07
CA VAL A 209 -11.94 19.26 -19.40
C VAL A 209 -11.32 18.82 -20.73
N ASP A 210 -10.93 17.55 -20.84
CA ASP A 210 -10.41 16.99 -22.08
C ASP A 210 -11.41 17.10 -23.25
N GLU A 211 -10.91 17.00 -24.48
CA GLU A 211 -11.75 17.09 -25.69
C GLU A 211 -12.88 16.05 -25.72
N ALA A 212 -12.68 14.90 -25.07
CA ALA A 212 -13.69 13.86 -24.99
C ALA A 212 -14.79 14.15 -23.93
N GLY A 213 -14.65 15.22 -23.13
CA GLY A 213 -15.59 15.58 -22.07
C GLY A 213 -15.60 14.60 -20.88
N ARG A 214 -14.53 13.84 -20.67
CA ARG A 214 -14.49 12.71 -19.73
C ARG A 214 -13.57 12.89 -18.54
N ILE A 215 -12.53 13.71 -18.67
CA ILE A 215 -11.55 13.93 -17.60
C ILE A 215 -11.39 15.43 -17.36
N TRP A 216 -11.54 15.83 -16.12
CA TRP A 216 -11.21 17.17 -15.65
C TRP A 216 -9.75 17.21 -15.18
N TYR A 217 -9.06 18.31 -15.50
CA TYR A 217 -7.71 18.62 -15.08
C TYR A 217 -7.68 19.95 -14.33
N PRO A 218 -6.79 20.13 -13.32
CA PRO A 218 -6.73 21.35 -12.53
C PRO A 218 -6.29 22.57 -13.35
N SER A 219 -5.55 22.39 -14.46
CA SER A 219 -5.09 23.46 -15.33
C SER A 219 -4.81 22.97 -16.76
N GLU A 220 -4.66 23.92 -17.70
CA GLU A 220 -4.16 23.67 -19.07
C GLU A 220 -2.79 22.98 -19.06
N ALA A 221 -1.89 23.38 -18.17
CA ALA A 221 -0.57 22.78 -18.02
C ALA A 221 -0.66 21.33 -17.60
N SER A 222 -1.59 21.00 -16.70
CA SER A 222 -1.87 19.62 -16.28
C SER A 222 -2.37 18.77 -17.45
N LEU A 223 -3.32 19.28 -18.25
CA LEU A 223 -3.81 18.58 -19.45
C LEU A 223 -2.67 18.33 -20.46
N LYS A 224 -1.85 19.34 -20.74
CA LYS A 224 -0.71 19.20 -21.68
C LYS A 224 0.34 18.21 -21.14
N GLY A 225 0.64 18.23 -19.84
CA GLY A 225 1.52 17.26 -19.19
C GLY A 225 1.00 15.83 -19.30
N SER A 226 -0.32 15.63 -19.18
CA SER A 226 -0.98 14.35 -19.42
C SER A 226 -0.75 13.82 -20.85
N ILE A 227 -0.84 14.69 -21.84
CA ILE A 227 -0.62 14.32 -23.26
C ILE A 227 0.83 13.88 -23.49
N LEU A 228 1.81 14.61 -22.93
CA LEU A 228 3.23 14.24 -23.00
C LEU A 228 3.55 12.91 -22.27
N SER A 229 2.73 12.54 -21.31
CA SER A 229 2.92 11.33 -20.50
C SER A 229 2.22 10.09 -21.08
N LYS A 230 1.49 10.20 -22.18
CA LYS A 230 0.57 9.18 -22.70
C LYS A 230 1.14 7.76 -22.75
N ASN A 231 2.41 7.60 -23.13
CA ASN A 231 3.05 6.29 -23.27
C ASN A 231 3.85 5.87 -22.02
N ASN A 232 3.95 6.70 -21.01
CA ASN A 232 4.67 6.46 -19.75
C ASN A 232 3.83 6.85 -18.53
N PHE A 233 2.52 6.71 -18.65
CA PHE A 233 1.53 7.05 -17.61
C PHE A 233 1.71 8.50 -17.11
N ASN A 234 2.31 8.73 -15.95
CA ASN A 234 2.41 10.05 -15.34
C ASN A 234 3.81 10.70 -15.50
N VAL A 235 4.68 10.13 -16.32
CA VAL A 235 6.06 10.65 -16.52
C VAL A 235 6.18 11.33 -17.87
N PRO A 236 6.23 12.68 -17.95
CA PRO A 236 6.40 13.42 -19.19
C PRO A 236 7.72 13.07 -19.89
N ARG A 237 7.69 13.00 -21.21
CA ARG A 237 8.86 12.77 -22.06
C ARG A 237 9.11 13.97 -22.96
N GLY A 238 10.38 14.19 -23.33
CA GLY A 238 10.78 15.31 -24.22
C GLY A 238 10.76 16.67 -23.52
N VAL A 239 10.79 16.69 -22.18
CA VAL A 239 10.93 17.92 -21.39
C VAL A 239 12.40 18.06 -21.00
N GLU A 240 13.06 19.12 -21.48
CA GLU A 240 14.52 19.28 -21.36
C GLU A 240 14.93 20.38 -20.39
N THR A 241 14.30 21.57 -20.50
CA THR A 241 14.68 22.73 -19.69
C THR A 241 13.99 22.79 -18.32
N ASP A 242 14.58 23.52 -17.38
CA ASP A 242 13.99 23.71 -16.05
C ASP A 242 12.68 24.50 -16.14
N GLU A 243 12.61 25.48 -17.07
CA GLU A 243 11.40 26.26 -17.33
C GLU A 243 10.26 25.37 -17.87
N ASP A 244 10.57 24.43 -18.77
CA ASP A 244 9.56 23.48 -19.28
C ASP A 244 9.03 22.60 -18.16
N TRP A 245 9.90 22.09 -17.27
CA TRP A 245 9.46 21.30 -16.13
C TRP A 245 8.57 22.12 -15.17
N GLU A 246 8.92 23.34 -14.90
CA GLU A 246 8.10 24.25 -14.08
C GLU A 246 6.72 24.55 -14.72
N TYR A 247 6.65 24.65 -16.05
CA TYR A 247 5.38 24.84 -16.76
C TYR A 247 4.40 23.68 -16.49
N TYR A 248 4.90 22.43 -16.39
CA TYR A 248 4.05 21.25 -16.14
C TYR A 248 3.83 20.96 -14.64
N ARG A 249 4.17 21.85 -13.74
CA ARG A 249 4.06 21.68 -12.28
C ARG A 249 2.76 21.01 -11.84
N ASP A 250 1.61 21.48 -12.33
CA ASP A 250 0.29 20.95 -11.95
C ASP A 250 0.05 19.51 -12.39
N TRP A 251 0.80 19.00 -13.37
CA TRP A 251 0.82 17.59 -13.74
C TRP A 251 1.79 16.76 -12.90
N LEU A 252 2.83 17.39 -12.36
CA LEU A 252 3.88 16.72 -11.61
C LEU A 252 3.47 16.50 -10.15
N ARG A 253 2.28 15.94 -9.96
CA ARG A 253 1.70 15.65 -8.65
C ARG A 253 2.70 14.94 -7.74
N PRO A 254 2.95 15.43 -6.50
CA PRO A 254 3.83 14.73 -5.57
C PRO A 254 3.16 13.50 -4.98
N VAL A 255 3.93 12.55 -4.50
CA VAL A 255 3.46 11.57 -3.51
C VAL A 255 3.31 12.28 -2.16
N MET A 256 2.42 11.80 -1.29
CA MET A 256 2.18 12.43 0.01
C MET A 256 3.42 12.39 0.91
N LEU A 257 4.00 11.21 1.07
CA LEU A 257 5.21 10.97 1.84
C LEU A 257 6.27 10.31 0.95
N SER A 258 7.41 10.97 0.78
CA SER A 258 8.55 10.45 0.02
C SER A 258 9.77 10.37 0.91
N PHE A 259 10.16 9.15 1.30
CA PHE A 259 11.40 8.89 2.01
C PHE A 259 12.36 8.12 1.10
N ILE A 260 13.48 8.73 0.75
CA ILE A 260 14.43 8.18 -0.22
C ILE A 260 15.76 7.90 0.47
N LYS A 261 16.24 6.64 0.39
CA LYS A 261 17.53 6.21 0.99
C LYS A 261 17.64 6.53 2.46
N CYS A 262 16.54 6.33 3.21
CA CYS A 262 16.52 6.53 4.66
C CYS A 262 16.72 5.21 5.39
N ASN A 263 17.28 5.27 6.61
CA ASN A 263 17.45 4.11 7.48
C ASN A 263 16.75 4.33 8.81
N LYS A 264 16.25 3.24 9.42
CA LYS A 264 15.51 3.25 10.69
C LYS A 264 14.37 4.26 10.66
N VAL A 265 13.35 3.90 9.89
CA VAL A 265 12.16 4.71 9.66
C VAL A 265 10.99 4.16 10.47
N LEU A 266 10.28 5.02 11.21
CA LEU A 266 9.07 4.66 11.92
C LEU A 266 7.91 5.57 11.54
N LEU A 267 6.83 4.98 11.03
CA LEU A 267 5.52 5.64 10.90
C LEU A 267 4.56 4.95 11.88
N GLU A 268 4.01 5.69 12.83
CA GLU A 268 3.19 5.05 13.87
C GLU A 268 2.00 5.88 14.34
N GLY A 269 0.81 5.28 14.28
CA GLY A 269 -0.42 5.77 14.88
C GLY A 269 -1.12 6.93 14.17
N VAL A 270 -0.47 7.55 13.19
CA VAL A 270 -0.96 8.71 12.45
C VAL A 270 -1.89 8.34 11.30
N THR A 271 -2.69 9.31 10.86
CA THR A 271 -3.54 9.20 9.68
C THR A 271 -2.98 10.05 8.54
N PHE A 272 -2.88 9.44 7.35
CA PHE A 272 -2.61 10.14 6.09
C PHE A 272 -3.86 10.06 5.22
N LYS A 273 -4.26 11.17 4.64
CA LYS A 273 -5.46 11.18 3.78
C LYS A 273 -5.32 12.12 2.59
N ASN A 274 -6.15 11.85 1.59
CA ASN A 274 -6.33 12.73 0.44
C ASN A 274 -5.02 13.11 -0.26
N SER A 275 -4.21 12.08 -0.57
CA SER A 275 -2.92 12.25 -1.23
C SER A 275 -3.06 12.80 -2.66
N PRO A 276 -2.13 13.66 -3.12
CA PRO A 276 -2.10 14.12 -4.52
C PRO A 276 -1.84 13.00 -5.55
N ALA A 277 -1.06 11.98 -5.18
CA ALA A 277 -0.78 10.77 -5.96
C ALA A 277 -0.64 9.60 -4.98
N TRP A 278 0.36 8.71 -5.09
CA TRP A 278 0.65 7.69 -4.09
C TRP A 278 0.77 8.29 -2.68
N CYS A 279 0.33 7.56 -1.66
CA CYS A 279 0.35 8.10 -0.31
C CYS A 279 1.70 7.90 0.38
N LEU A 280 2.04 6.68 0.74
CA LEU A 280 3.30 6.37 1.42
C LEU A 280 4.27 5.74 0.43
N HIS A 281 5.40 6.40 0.16
CA HIS A 281 6.41 5.94 -0.78
C HIS A 281 7.82 5.96 -0.18
N PRO A 282 8.18 4.96 0.64
CA PRO A 282 9.57 4.67 0.96
C PRO A 282 10.27 4.07 -0.27
N LEU A 283 11.40 4.67 -0.66
CA LEU A 283 12.21 4.27 -1.83
C LEU A 283 13.66 4.01 -1.40
N SER A 284 14.20 2.83 -1.68
CA SER A 284 15.58 2.44 -1.34
C SER A 284 15.91 2.62 0.15
N CYS A 285 14.93 2.41 1.03
CA CYS A 285 15.06 2.56 2.47
C CYS A 285 15.36 1.22 3.15
N ASN A 286 16.00 1.28 4.33
CA ASN A 286 16.26 0.11 5.15
C ASN A 286 15.65 0.29 6.55
N ASP A 287 15.28 -0.83 7.19
CA ASP A 287 14.76 -0.85 8.54
C ASP A 287 13.53 0.06 8.73
N ILE A 288 12.43 -0.33 8.08
CA ILE A 288 11.19 0.44 8.04
C ILE A 288 10.13 -0.24 8.91
N THR A 289 9.50 0.52 9.77
CA THR A 289 8.29 0.09 10.49
C THR A 289 7.13 1.02 10.19
N ILE A 290 6.02 0.46 9.70
CA ILE A 290 4.73 1.14 9.53
C ILE A 290 3.73 0.40 10.40
N ASN A 291 3.32 1.01 11.52
CA ASN A 291 2.51 0.38 12.55
C ASN A 291 1.32 1.24 12.96
N ARG A 292 0.11 0.68 12.95
CA ARG A 292 -1.13 1.36 13.33
C ARG A 292 -1.37 2.68 12.56
N VAL A 293 -0.89 2.74 11.33
CA VAL A 293 -1.13 3.86 10.43
C VAL A 293 -2.48 3.66 9.72
N THR A 294 -3.19 4.76 9.54
CA THR A 294 -4.38 4.80 8.69
C THR A 294 -4.06 5.60 7.44
N VAL A 295 -4.35 5.03 6.27
CA VAL A 295 -4.41 5.77 5.00
C VAL A 295 -5.86 5.82 4.55
N SER A 296 -6.34 7.00 4.17
CA SER A 296 -7.70 7.20 3.67
C SER A 296 -7.69 8.09 2.44
N ASN A 297 -7.57 7.48 1.28
CA ASN A 297 -7.70 8.15 -0.01
C ASN A 297 -9.12 7.98 -0.56
N PRO A 298 -9.67 9.00 -1.25
CA PRO A 298 -10.95 8.82 -1.92
C PRO A 298 -10.91 7.67 -2.94
N TRP A 299 -11.97 6.86 -3.01
CA TRP A 299 -12.06 5.72 -3.93
C TRP A 299 -11.89 6.09 -5.41
N TYR A 300 -12.13 7.36 -5.76
CA TYR A 300 -11.96 7.90 -7.11
C TYR A 300 -10.57 8.50 -7.36
N SER A 301 -9.68 8.52 -6.35
CA SER A 301 -8.36 9.14 -6.48
C SER A 301 -7.48 8.33 -7.44
N GLN A 302 -7.15 8.96 -8.57
CA GLN A 302 -6.28 8.35 -9.57
C GLN A 302 -4.85 8.27 -9.04
N ASN A 303 -4.23 7.07 -9.10
CA ASN A 303 -2.96 6.76 -8.46
C ASN A 303 -2.98 7.06 -6.95
N GLY A 304 -4.11 6.78 -6.32
CA GLY A 304 -4.30 6.96 -4.88
C GLY A 304 -3.92 5.73 -4.08
N ASP A 305 -2.80 5.10 -4.43
CA ASP A 305 -2.22 3.95 -3.74
C ASP A 305 -1.97 4.30 -2.26
N ALA A 306 -2.19 3.35 -1.35
CA ALA A 306 -1.97 3.63 0.07
C ALA A 306 -0.51 3.49 0.47
N LEU A 307 0.16 2.42 0.04
CA LEU A 307 1.58 2.17 0.31
C LEU A 307 2.26 1.57 -0.92
N ASP A 308 3.31 2.22 -1.38
CA ASP A 308 4.25 1.74 -2.39
C ASP A 308 5.63 1.56 -1.77
N LEU A 309 5.93 0.35 -1.34
CA LEU A 309 7.24 0.01 -0.78
C LEU A 309 8.18 -0.36 -1.93
N GLU A 310 9.07 0.57 -2.31
CA GLU A 310 9.90 0.42 -3.52
C GLU A 310 11.37 0.22 -3.18
N SER A 311 11.98 -0.87 -3.67
CA SER A 311 13.42 -1.18 -3.51
C SER A 311 13.89 -1.13 -2.05
N CYS A 312 13.04 -1.47 -1.10
CA CYS A 312 13.32 -1.40 0.33
C CYS A 312 13.80 -2.75 0.88
N ASN A 313 14.56 -2.69 1.97
CA ASN A 313 15.07 -3.89 2.63
C ASN A 313 14.82 -3.82 4.14
N ARG A 314 14.34 -4.92 4.71
CA ARG A 314 13.91 -5.07 6.11
C ARG A 314 12.77 -4.10 6.46
N ALA A 315 11.54 -4.52 6.16
CA ALA A 315 10.34 -3.73 6.47
C ALA A 315 9.33 -4.54 7.29
N LEU A 316 8.66 -3.86 8.21
CA LEU A 316 7.60 -4.38 9.06
C LEU A 316 6.35 -3.50 8.88
N ILE A 317 5.32 -4.03 8.20
CA ILE A 317 4.08 -3.35 7.87
C ILE A 317 2.96 -4.03 8.66
N ILE A 318 2.59 -3.47 9.81
CA ILE A 318 1.73 -4.18 10.76
C ILE A 318 0.58 -3.33 11.32
N ASN A 319 -0.57 -3.97 11.57
CA ASN A 319 -1.72 -3.37 12.24
C ASN A 319 -2.28 -2.11 11.53
N ASN A 320 -2.13 -1.99 10.22
CA ASN A 320 -2.55 -0.80 9.49
C ASN A 320 -3.95 -0.96 8.89
N SER A 321 -4.58 0.17 8.61
CA SER A 321 -5.84 0.27 7.88
C SER A 321 -5.65 1.15 6.64
N PHE A 322 -5.83 0.57 5.47
CA PHE A 322 -5.65 1.25 4.18
C PHE A 322 -6.95 1.30 3.40
N ASP A 323 -7.41 2.50 3.07
CA ASP A 323 -8.51 2.77 2.16
C ASP A 323 -7.94 3.53 0.96
N ALA A 324 -7.87 2.87 -0.19
CA ALA A 324 -7.13 3.33 -1.36
C ALA A 324 -8.03 3.59 -2.56
N GLY A 325 -7.60 4.49 -3.42
CA GLY A 325 -8.23 4.72 -4.74
C GLY A 325 -7.55 3.94 -5.87
N ASP A 326 -6.38 3.36 -5.58
CA ASP A 326 -5.61 2.46 -6.45
C ASP A 326 -5.09 1.28 -5.61
N ASP A 327 -3.85 0.83 -5.70
CA ASP A 327 -3.36 -0.34 -4.95
C ASP A 327 -3.30 -0.08 -3.41
N GLY A 328 -3.62 -1.08 -2.60
CA GLY A 328 -3.57 -1.00 -1.14
C GLY A 328 -2.14 -1.11 -0.61
N ILE A 329 -1.60 -2.31 -0.50
CA ILE A 329 -0.22 -2.58 -0.11
C ILE A 329 0.53 -3.06 -1.34
N CYS A 330 1.41 -2.22 -1.90
CA CYS A 330 2.12 -2.51 -3.14
C CYS A 330 3.63 -2.62 -2.94
N ILE A 331 4.21 -3.72 -3.41
CA ILE A 331 5.65 -4.00 -3.37
C ILE A 331 6.22 -3.73 -4.76
N LYS A 332 7.20 -2.83 -4.84
CA LYS A 332 7.81 -2.37 -6.09
C LYS A 332 9.33 -2.38 -6.02
N SER A 333 10.00 -2.34 -7.20
CA SER A 333 11.47 -2.26 -7.29
C SER A 333 11.95 -1.63 -8.60
N GLY A 334 11.28 -0.57 -9.02
CA GLY A 334 11.63 0.17 -10.22
C GLY A 334 11.03 -0.39 -11.51
N LYS A 335 11.09 0.41 -12.57
CA LYS A 335 10.43 0.16 -13.84
C LYS A 335 11.44 0.09 -14.99
N ASP A 336 11.30 -0.95 -15.82
CA ASP A 336 12.04 -1.12 -17.06
C ASP A 336 13.58 -0.98 -16.85
N LYS A 337 14.26 -0.32 -17.76
CA LYS A 337 15.71 -0.10 -17.68
C LYS A 337 16.14 0.62 -16.40
N ASP A 338 15.43 1.66 -15.98
CA ASP A 338 15.77 2.43 -14.76
C ASP A 338 15.75 1.52 -13.52
N GLY A 339 14.77 0.63 -13.42
CA GLY A 339 14.66 -0.33 -12.32
C GLY A 339 15.73 -1.41 -12.37
N ARG A 340 16.03 -1.96 -13.57
CA ARG A 340 17.10 -2.96 -13.75
C ARG A 340 18.48 -2.38 -13.45
N GLU A 341 18.78 -1.14 -13.91
CA GLU A 341 20.05 -0.45 -13.65
C GLU A 341 20.20 -0.05 -12.17
N ARG A 342 19.10 0.31 -11.49
CA ARG A 342 19.12 0.51 -10.03
C ARG A 342 19.52 -0.79 -9.32
N GLY A 343 19.03 -1.93 -9.77
CA GLY A 343 19.42 -3.26 -9.28
C GLY A 343 19.12 -3.52 -7.81
N GLU A 344 18.21 -2.77 -7.21
CA GLU A 344 17.82 -2.86 -5.80
C GLU A 344 16.49 -3.59 -5.66
N PRO A 345 16.46 -4.84 -5.21
CA PRO A 345 15.22 -5.56 -4.97
C PRO A 345 14.46 -5.00 -3.76
N CYS A 346 13.14 -5.15 -3.75
CA CYS A 346 12.36 -5.03 -2.52
C CYS A 346 12.37 -6.39 -1.82
N GLN A 347 12.89 -6.45 -0.58
CA GLN A 347 13.15 -7.73 0.07
C GLN A 347 13.07 -7.69 1.59
N ASN A 348 12.91 -8.89 2.20
CA ASN A 348 12.86 -9.08 3.64
C ASN A 348 11.74 -8.23 4.26
N VAL A 349 10.50 -8.47 3.84
CA VAL A 349 9.33 -7.69 4.24
C VAL A 349 8.32 -8.58 4.95
N ILE A 350 7.83 -8.11 6.08
CA ILE A 350 6.71 -8.69 6.83
C ILE A 350 5.51 -7.77 6.71
N VAL A 351 4.40 -8.30 6.20
CA VAL A 351 3.09 -7.64 6.10
C VAL A 351 2.11 -8.45 6.95
N LYS A 352 1.69 -7.91 8.10
CA LYS A 352 0.89 -8.69 9.04
C LYS A 352 -0.20 -7.86 9.71
N ASP A 353 -1.35 -8.51 9.96
CA ASP A 353 -2.46 -7.90 10.71
C ASP A 353 -2.98 -6.59 10.08
N ASN A 354 -3.00 -6.49 8.73
CA ASN A 354 -3.46 -5.31 8.03
C ASN A 354 -4.86 -5.51 7.44
N VAL A 355 -5.59 -4.41 7.32
CA VAL A 355 -6.90 -4.35 6.66
C VAL A 355 -6.80 -3.40 5.47
N VAL A 356 -7.26 -3.85 4.29
CA VAL A 356 -7.39 -3.01 3.10
C VAL A 356 -8.86 -2.87 2.73
N LEU A 357 -9.32 -1.63 2.68
CA LEU A 357 -10.68 -1.25 2.34
C LEU A 357 -10.65 -0.58 0.97
N HIS A 358 -11.29 -1.19 -0.03
CA HIS A 358 -11.25 -0.73 -1.42
C HIS A 358 -9.81 -0.73 -2.01
N GLY A 359 -9.71 -0.25 -3.24
CA GLY A 359 -8.44 -0.22 -3.98
C GLY A 359 -8.39 -1.25 -5.11
N HIS A 360 -7.43 -1.07 -6.02
CA HIS A 360 -7.29 -1.96 -7.18
C HIS A 360 -6.66 -3.33 -6.82
N GLY A 361 -6.03 -3.43 -5.65
CA GLY A 361 -5.52 -4.69 -5.11
C GLY A 361 -5.29 -4.62 -3.60
N GLY A 362 -5.55 -5.71 -2.88
CA GLY A 362 -5.33 -5.79 -1.43
C GLY A 362 -3.83 -5.85 -1.11
N PHE A 363 -3.18 -6.93 -1.54
CA PHE A 363 -1.73 -7.07 -1.56
C PHE A 363 -1.25 -7.23 -3.01
N VAL A 364 -0.31 -6.40 -3.41
CA VAL A 364 0.11 -6.25 -4.81
C VAL A 364 1.63 -6.37 -4.93
N VAL A 365 2.10 -7.07 -5.96
CA VAL A 365 3.50 -7.04 -6.41
C VAL A 365 3.53 -6.51 -7.83
N GLY A 366 4.23 -5.41 -8.03
CA GLY A 366 4.41 -4.78 -9.35
C GLY A 366 3.35 -3.71 -9.68
N SER A 367 3.22 -3.34 -10.99
CA SER A 367 3.97 -3.82 -12.17
C SER A 367 5.45 -3.40 -12.20
N GLU A 368 5.85 -2.40 -11.46
CA GLU A 368 7.22 -1.89 -11.35
C GLU A 368 8.03 -2.80 -10.42
N MET A 369 8.55 -3.94 -10.96
CA MET A 369 9.28 -4.94 -10.18
C MET A 369 10.63 -5.31 -10.83
N SER A 370 11.21 -4.39 -11.60
CA SER A 370 12.37 -4.63 -12.46
C SER A 370 13.66 -4.94 -11.69
N GLY A 371 13.80 -4.44 -10.45
CA GLY A 371 14.92 -4.78 -9.55
C GLY A 371 14.74 -6.11 -8.80
N GLY A 372 13.59 -6.77 -8.96
CA GLY A 372 13.24 -8.02 -8.27
C GLY A 372 12.52 -7.81 -6.94
N VAL A 373 11.81 -8.87 -6.49
CA VAL A 373 11.10 -8.92 -5.21
C VAL A 373 11.34 -10.30 -4.59
N LYS A 374 11.79 -10.35 -3.33
CA LYS A 374 12.04 -11.63 -2.67
C LYS A 374 11.93 -11.59 -1.16
N ASN A 375 11.71 -12.75 -0.55
CA ASN A 375 11.60 -12.90 0.89
C ASN A 375 10.48 -12.00 1.45
N ILE A 376 9.26 -12.19 1.01
CA ILE A 376 8.08 -11.47 1.50
C ILE A 376 7.19 -12.44 2.29
N TYR A 377 6.79 -12.05 3.49
CA TYR A 377 5.86 -12.79 4.32
C TYR A 377 4.60 -11.96 4.57
N VAL A 378 3.45 -12.44 4.10
CA VAL A 378 2.14 -11.81 4.29
C VAL A 378 1.28 -12.71 5.16
N ASP A 379 0.79 -12.21 6.28
CA ASP A 379 0.04 -13.03 7.23
C ASP A 379 -1.12 -12.26 7.87
N ASN A 380 -2.24 -12.96 8.08
CA ASN A 380 -3.41 -12.45 8.81
C ASN A 380 -3.89 -11.08 8.30
N CYS A 381 -4.11 -10.94 6.99
CA CYS A 381 -4.64 -9.73 6.39
C CYS A 381 -6.08 -9.92 5.90
N THR A 382 -6.83 -8.82 5.89
CA THR A 382 -8.22 -8.80 5.42
C THR A 382 -8.40 -7.78 4.31
N PHE A 383 -8.99 -8.21 3.18
CA PHE A 383 -9.28 -7.34 2.03
C PHE A 383 -10.79 -7.27 1.80
N MET A 384 -11.35 -6.07 1.79
CA MET A 384 -12.80 -5.83 1.68
C MET A 384 -13.11 -4.88 0.54
N GLY A 385 -13.71 -5.40 -0.54
CA GLY A 385 -14.12 -4.57 -1.69
C GLY A 385 -12.97 -4.07 -2.54
N THR A 386 -11.77 -4.67 -2.43
CA THR A 386 -10.67 -4.43 -3.37
C THR A 386 -10.99 -5.08 -4.71
N ASP A 387 -10.64 -4.44 -5.84
CA ASP A 387 -10.93 -4.99 -7.17
C ASP A 387 -10.31 -6.40 -7.35
N VAL A 388 -9.11 -6.60 -6.81
CA VAL A 388 -8.37 -7.86 -6.76
C VAL A 388 -7.89 -8.12 -5.32
N GLY A 389 -7.87 -9.36 -4.89
CA GLY A 389 -7.37 -9.71 -3.55
C GLY A 389 -5.83 -9.73 -3.51
N LEU A 390 -5.24 -10.81 -4.02
CA LEU A 390 -3.80 -11.01 -4.17
C LEU A 390 -3.41 -10.79 -5.63
N ARG A 391 -2.57 -9.81 -5.91
CA ARG A 391 -2.31 -9.35 -7.28
C ARG A 391 -0.82 -9.33 -7.60
N PHE A 392 -0.40 -10.19 -8.53
CA PHE A 392 0.95 -10.20 -9.11
C PHE A 392 0.85 -9.75 -10.56
N LYS A 393 1.46 -8.61 -10.88
CA LYS A 393 1.33 -8.00 -12.22
C LYS A 393 2.68 -7.55 -12.75
N SER A 394 2.96 -7.88 -14.01
CA SER A 394 4.14 -7.42 -14.76
C SER A 394 3.88 -7.48 -16.26
N THR A 395 4.86 -7.11 -17.05
CA THR A 395 4.79 -7.21 -18.52
C THR A 395 6.21 -7.31 -19.09
N ARG A 396 6.33 -7.80 -20.33
CA ARG A 396 7.59 -7.75 -21.08
C ARG A 396 8.14 -6.32 -21.08
N GLY A 397 9.45 -6.18 -21.05
CA GLY A 397 10.16 -4.91 -20.87
C GLY A 397 10.54 -4.61 -19.42
N ARG A 398 9.78 -5.14 -18.43
CA ARG A 398 10.10 -4.97 -17.01
C ARG A 398 11.35 -5.75 -16.61
N GLY A 399 11.42 -7.05 -16.98
CA GLY A 399 12.38 -7.96 -16.38
C GLY A 399 12.11 -8.17 -14.89
N GLY A 400 13.15 -8.58 -14.15
CA GLY A 400 13.07 -8.82 -12.71
C GLY A 400 12.46 -10.19 -12.35
N VAL A 401 12.78 -10.66 -11.15
CA VAL A 401 12.28 -11.93 -10.61
C VAL A 401 11.53 -11.69 -9.31
N VAL A 402 10.33 -12.25 -9.20
CA VAL A 402 9.55 -12.30 -7.96
C VAL A 402 9.61 -13.73 -7.45
N GLU A 403 10.21 -13.92 -6.29
CA GLU A 403 10.46 -15.26 -5.73
C GLU A 403 10.44 -15.28 -4.20
N ASN A 404 10.24 -16.47 -3.64
CA ASN A 404 10.21 -16.72 -2.20
C ASN A 404 9.20 -15.84 -1.46
N ILE A 405 7.95 -15.88 -1.94
CA ILE A 405 6.83 -15.13 -1.38
C ILE A 405 5.93 -16.10 -0.60
N HIS A 406 5.66 -15.81 0.63
CA HIS A 406 4.83 -16.64 1.52
C HIS A 406 3.63 -15.84 2.01
N ILE A 407 2.44 -16.33 1.71
CA ILE A 407 1.17 -15.67 2.04
C ILE A 407 0.30 -16.64 2.84
N SER A 408 -0.21 -16.21 3.98
CA SER A 408 -1.05 -17.05 4.83
C SER A 408 -2.16 -16.29 5.54
N ASN A 409 -3.25 -17.01 5.89
CA ASN A 409 -4.33 -16.51 6.71
C ASN A 409 -4.98 -15.23 6.14
N ILE A 410 -5.42 -15.28 4.89
CA ILE A 410 -6.01 -14.13 4.19
C ILE A 410 -7.54 -14.28 4.13
N ASN A 411 -8.25 -13.24 4.52
CA ASN A 411 -9.69 -13.16 4.43
C ASN A 411 -10.10 -12.10 3.40
N MET A 412 -11.03 -12.45 2.51
CA MET A 412 -11.50 -11.57 1.44
C MET A 412 -13.02 -11.58 1.35
N ILE A 413 -13.59 -10.43 1.05
CA ILE A 413 -15.02 -10.30 0.79
C ILE A 413 -15.28 -9.30 -0.33
N ASN A 414 -16.21 -9.66 -1.23
CA ASN A 414 -16.65 -8.78 -2.34
C ASN A 414 -15.48 -8.32 -3.23
N ILE A 415 -14.78 -9.26 -3.83
CA ILE A 415 -13.68 -9.04 -4.78
C ILE A 415 -14.27 -9.07 -6.22
N PRO A 416 -14.52 -7.92 -6.86
CA PRO A 416 -15.23 -7.90 -8.15
C PRO A 416 -14.47 -8.58 -9.29
N ASN A 417 -13.14 -8.63 -9.23
CA ASN A 417 -12.31 -9.32 -10.20
C ASN A 417 -11.76 -10.63 -9.62
N GLU A 418 -10.46 -10.81 -9.49
CA GLU A 418 -9.83 -12.05 -9.06
C GLU A 418 -9.50 -12.08 -7.57
N ALA A 419 -9.81 -13.17 -6.87
CA ALA A 419 -9.29 -13.36 -5.51
C ALA A 419 -7.77 -13.53 -5.53
N LEU A 420 -7.22 -14.20 -6.55
CA LEU A 420 -5.78 -14.32 -6.81
C LEU A 420 -5.50 -14.21 -8.32
N ILE A 421 -4.56 -13.34 -8.69
CA ILE A 421 -4.10 -13.22 -10.07
C ILE A 421 -2.58 -13.14 -10.18
N PHE A 422 -2.03 -13.87 -11.16
CA PHE A 422 -0.70 -13.69 -11.72
C PHE A 422 -0.84 -13.29 -13.19
N ASN A 423 -0.41 -12.08 -13.54
CA ASN A 423 -0.56 -11.56 -14.89
C ASN A 423 0.74 -10.95 -15.42
N LEU A 424 1.32 -11.55 -16.45
CA LEU A 424 2.55 -11.11 -17.13
C LEU A 424 2.28 -10.33 -18.43
N PHE A 425 1.02 -9.92 -18.68
CA PHE A 425 0.61 -9.09 -19.82
C PHE A 425 0.00 -7.75 -19.39
N TYR A 426 0.32 -7.30 -18.17
CA TYR A 426 -0.29 -6.10 -17.60
C TYR A 426 0.08 -4.83 -18.36
N GLY A 427 -0.91 -4.20 -19.01
CA GLY A 427 -0.70 -2.97 -19.79
C GLY A 427 0.20 -3.12 -21.02
N GLY A 428 0.63 -4.34 -21.30
CA GLY A 428 1.49 -4.69 -22.45
C GLY A 428 0.72 -5.40 -23.54
N LYS A 429 1.48 -5.98 -24.46
CA LYS A 429 0.93 -6.78 -25.56
C LYS A 429 0.50 -8.16 -25.08
N GLY A 430 -0.70 -8.57 -25.46
CA GLY A 430 -1.27 -9.85 -25.15
C GLY A 430 -0.70 -11.01 -25.98
N PRO A 431 -1.19 -12.24 -25.75
CA PRO A 431 -0.87 -13.39 -26.60
C PRO A 431 -1.15 -13.05 -28.09
N GLY A 432 -0.23 -13.44 -28.98
CA GLY A 432 -0.34 -13.20 -30.42
C GLY A 432 0.07 -11.79 -30.88
N GLU A 433 0.35 -10.85 -30.00
CA GLU A 433 0.73 -9.48 -30.38
C GLU A 433 2.19 -9.35 -30.90
N ALA A 434 3.04 -10.35 -30.66
CA ALA A 434 4.33 -10.46 -31.33
C ALA A 434 4.20 -10.85 -32.81
N GLY A 435 2.97 -11.19 -33.23
CA GLY A 435 2.63 -11.65 -34.55
C GLY A 435 2.59 -13.17 -34.68
N TYR A 436 2.22 -13.61 -35.86
CA TYR A 436 2.22 -15.03 -36.23
C TYR A 436 3.19 -15.25 -37.38
N ASP A 437 3.90 -16.35 -37.35
CA ASP A 437 4.74 -16.78 -38.47
C ASP A 437 3.87 -16.97 -39.73
N SER A 438 4.23 -16.28 -40.81
CA SER A 438 3.43 -16.23 -42.03
C SER A 438 3.36 -17.57 -42.79
N GLN A 439 4.26 -18.51 -42.48
CA GLN A 439 4.33 -19.82 -43.15
C GLN A 439 3.63 -20.91 -42.32
N THR A 440 3.75 -20.85 -41.00
CA THR A 440 3.23 -21.88 -40.10
C THR A 440 1.95 -21.50 -39.39
N GLY A 441 1.61 -20.20 -39.33
CA GLY A 441 0.49 -19.68 -38.55
C GLY A 441 0.71 -19.78 -37.03
N ALA A 442 1.91 -20.16 -36.59
CA ALA A 442 2.25 -20.25 -35.18
C ALA A 442 2.52 -18.88 -34.57
N GLU A 443 2.17 -18.71 -33.29
CA GLU A 443 2.51 -17.50 -32.54
C GLU A 443 4.05 -17.35 -32.44
N ILE A 444 4.55 -16.15 -32.72
CA ILE A 444 5.96 -15.83 -32.55
C ILE A 444 6.23 -15.63 -31.05
N ILE A 445 7.03 -16.53 -30.48
CA ILE A 445 7.45 -16.47 -29.07
C ILE A 445 8.79 -15.73 -29.00
N PRO A 446 8.86 -14.56 -28.29
CA PRO A 446 10.10 -13.84 -28.12
C PRO A 446 11.14 -14.65 -27.32
N PRO A 447 12.45 -14.42 -27.54
CA PRO A 447 13.47 -15.02 -26.68
C PRO A 447 13.40 -14.46 -25.25
N VAL A 448 13.80 -15.27 -24.27
CA VAL A 448 14.00 -14.82 -22.89
C VAL A 448 15.20 -13.88 -22.84
N THR A 449 15.01 -12.71 -22.27
CA THR A 449 16.03 -11.67 -22.09
C THR A 449 15.97 -11.09 -20.67
N GLU A 450 16.84 -10.13 -20.35
CA GLU A 450 16.78 -9.36 -19.10
C GLU A 450 15.47 -8.57 -18.92
N GLU A 451 14.73 -8.37 -20.00
CA GLU A 451 13.44 -7.70 -20.03
C GLU A 451 12.25 -8.62 -19.78
N THR A 452 12.49 -9.94 -19.67
CA THR A 452 11.44 -10.93 -19.46
C THR A 452 11.18 -11.07 -17.95
N PRO A 453 9.99 -10.72 -17.44
CA PRO A 453 9.65 -10.84 -16.03
C PRO A 453 9.39 -12.31 -15.64
N CYS A 454 9.70 -12.66 -14.39
CA CYS A 454 9.53 -14.00 -13.87
C CYS A 454 8.79 -14.00 -12.53
N PHE A 455 7.75 -14.85 -12.39
CA PHE A 455 7.09 -15.17 -11.12
C PHE A 455 7.30 -16.65 -10.80
N LYS A 456 7.93 -16.94 -9.65
CA LYS A 456 8.19 -18.29 -9.21
C LYS A 456 8.31 -18.43 -7.68
N ASP A 457 8.30 -19.66 -7.18
CA ASP A 457 8.54 -19.98 -5.77
C ASP A 457 7.62 -19.20 -4.82
N ILE A 458 6.29 -19.31 -5.04
CA ILE A 458 5.27 -18.59 -4.27
C ILE A 458 4.36 -19.59 -3.55
N TYR A 459 4.16 -19.35 -2.26
CA TYR A 459 3.46 -20.25 -1.34
C TYR A 459 2.28 -19.51 -0.70
N ILE A 460 1.06 -20.00 -0.94
CA ILE A 460 -0.19 -19.37 -0.49
C ILE A 460 -0.99 -20.41 0.29
N LYS A 461 -1.38 -20.10 1.53
CA LYS A 461 -2.18 -21.02 2.35
C LYS A 461 -3.23 -20.33 3.20
N ASN A 462 -4.28 -21.08 3.56
CA ASN A 462 -5.35 -20.61 4.45
C ASN A 462 -6.01 -19.32 3.92
N VAL A 463 -6.55 -19.36 2.71
CA VAL A 463 -7.23 -18.21 2.08
C VAL A 463 -8.73 -18.45 2.05
N THR A 464 -9.50 -17.49 2.55
CA THR A 464 -10.96 -17.50 2.46
C THR A 464 -11.43 -16.30 1.67
N CYS A 465 -12.28 -16.52 0.65
CA CYS A 465 -12.88 -15.44 -0.13
C CYS A 465 -14.38 -15.69 -0.31
N ASN A 466 -15.21 -14.73 0.06
CA ASN A 466 -16.64 -14.76 -0.22
C ASN A 466 -17.01 -13.68 -1.24
N GLY A 467 -17.36 -14.13 -2.45
CA GLY A 467 -17.68 -13.27 -3.58
C GLY A 467 -16.46 -12.84 -4.37
N ALA A 468 -16.23 -13.50 -5.51
CA ALA A 468 -15.18 -13.14 -6.46
C ALA A 468 -15.69 -13.15 -7.91
N GLY A 469 -15.14 -12.29 -8.75
CA GLY A 469 -15.35 -12.37 -10.20
C GLY A 469 -14.73 -13.65 -10.77
N ARG A 470 -13.52 -14.00 -10.30
CA ARG A 470 -12.81 -15.25 -10.59
C ARG A 470 -12.04 -15.70 -9.34
N ALA A 471 -12.00 -16.99 -9.08
CA ALA A 471 -11.28 -17.51 -7.93
C ALA A 471 -9.76 -17.34 -8.11
N VAL A 472 -9.20 -17.88 -9.19
CA VAL A 472 -7.75 -17.83 -9.47
C VAL A 472 -7.54 -17.62 -10.97
N TYR A 473 -6.57 -16.77 -11.32
CA TYR A 473 -6.18 -16.55 -12.71
C TYR A 473 -4.66 -16.49 -12.88
N PHE A 474 -4.12 -17.38 -13.71
CA PHE A 474 -2.73 -17.37 -14.15
C PHE A 474 -2.69 -17.01 -15.63
N ASN A 475 -1.95 -15.96 -15.96
CA ASN A 475 -1.72 -15.48 -17.31
C ASN A 475 -0.21 -15.27 -17.52
N GLY A 476 0.51 -16.38 -17.66
CA GLY A 476 1.97 -16.41 -17.84
C GLY A 476 2.39 -16.11 -19.28
N LEU A 477 3.69 -15.92 -19.49
CA LEU A 477 4.29 -15.79 -20.81
C LEU A 477 4.62 -17.18 -21.39
N PRO A 478 4.47 -17.38 -22.71
CA PRO A 478 4.86 -18.64 -23.33
C PRO A 478 6.36 -18.95 -23.21
N GLU A 479 7.22 -17.90 -23.25
CA GLU A 479 8.66 -18.00 -23.06
C GLU A 479 9.10 -18.03 -21.59
N MET A 480 8.24 -17.57 -20.65
CA MET A 480 8.52 -17.53 -19.22
C MET A 480 7.25 -17.87 -18.43
N ARG A 481 7.03 -19.14 -18.21
CA ARG A 481 5.84 -19.62 -17.47
C ARG A 481 5.90 -19.20 -16.01
N ILE A 482 4.73 -18.96 -15.43
CA ILE A 482 4.57 -18.83 -13.98
C ILE A 482 4.89 -20.21 -13.38
N SER A 483 5.83 -20.28 -12.43
CA SER A 483 6.36 -21.59 -12.00
C SER A 483 6.49 -21.77 -10.49
N ASN A 484 6.41 -23.03 -10.06
CA ASN A 484 6.53 -23.44 -8.65
C ASN A 484 5.60 -22.66 -7.73
N ILE A 485 4.30 -22.73 -7.98
CA ILE A 485 3.27 -22.09 -7.18
C ILE A 485 2.54 -23.14 -6.34
N ASN A 486 2.54 -22.94 -5.03
CA ASN A 486 1.90 -23.85 -4.09
C ASN A 486 0.72 -23.14 -3.41
N MET A 487 -0.49 -23.68 -3.55
CA MET A 487 -1.72 -23.19 -2.92
C MET A 487 -2.30 -24.29 -2.02
N GLU A 488 -2.58 -23.97 -0.78
CA GLU A 488 -3.09 -24.93 0.21
C GLU A 488 -4.24 -24.30 1.03
N ASN A 489 -5.29 -25.10 1.31
CA ASN A 489 -6.41 -24.69 2.14
C ASN A 489 -7.07 -23.38 1.66
N MET A 490 -7.51 -23.34 0.42
CA MET A 490 -8.19 -22.17 -0.15
C MET A 490 -9.68 -22.45 -0.35
N ILE A 491 -10.53 -21.57 0.19
CA ILE A 491 -11.97 -21.64 0.05
C ILE A 491 -12.47 -20.36 -0.63
N VAL A 492 -13.01 -20.50 -1.84
CA VAL A 492 -13.64 -19.39 -2.56
C VAL A 492 -15.11 -19.72 -2.80
N THR A 493 -15.99 -18.94 -2.22
CA THR A 493 -17.45 -19.11 -2.37
C THR A 493 -18.05 -17.98 -3.19
N ASN A 494 -19.16 -18.26 -3.86
CA ASN A 494 -19.87 -17.26 -4.66
C ASN A 494 -19.00 -16.62 -5.77
N ALA A 495 -18.13 -17.40 -6.43
CA ALA A 495 -17.35 -16.94 -7.56
C ALA A 495 -18.15 -16.98 -8.85
N ASN A 496 -17.91 -16.02 -9.77
CA ASN A 496 -18.53 -16.09 -11.10
C ASN A 496 -17.77 -17.08 -12.01
N ARG A 497 -16.44 -17.20 -11.83
CA ARG A 497 -15.55 -18.12 -12.55
C ARG A 497 -14.63 -18.82 -11.57
N GLY A 498 -14.19 -20.03 -11.93
CA GLY A 498 -13.33 -20.87 -11.11
C GLY A 498 -11.84 -20.52 -11.22
N ILE A 499 -11.03 -21.57 -11.31
CA ILE A 499 -9.58 -21.50 -11.51
C ILE A 499 -9.30 -21.53 -13.02
N GLU A 500 -8.48 -20.63 -13.49
CA GLU A 500 -8.00 -20.58 -14.87
C GLU A 500 -6.48 -20.45 -14.89
N LEU A 501 -5.80 -21.45 -15.46
CA LEU A 501 -4.33 -21.53 -15.52
C LEU A 501 -3.90 -21.48 -16.99
N SER A 502 -3.09 -20.49 -17.34
CA SER A 502 -2.49 -20.36 -18.66
C SER A 502 -0.99 -20.06 -18.54
N GLN A 503 -0.17 -20.77 -19.31
CA GLN A 503 1.28 -20.63 -19.34
C GLN A 503 1.89 -20.81 -17.93
N ALA A 504 1.64 -21.96 -17.30
CA ALA A 504 2.11 -22.27 -15.95
C ALA A 504 2.81 -23.62 -15.90
N ASP A 505 3.75 -23.79 -14.96
CA ASP A 505 4.52 -25.01 -14.76
C ASP A 505 4.78 -25.27 -13.27
N GLY A 506 4.60 -26.51 -12.81
CA GLY A 506 4.83 -26.86 -11.41
C GLY A 506 3.84 -26.18 -10.45
N VAL A 507 2.54 -26.23 -10.76
CA VAL A 507 1.49 -25.66 -9.89
C VAL A 507 0.88 -26.76 -9.03
N ASN A 508 0.95 -26.59 -7.72
CA ASN A 508 0.41 -27.54 -6.76
C ASN A 508 -0.73 -26.90 -5.95
N ILE A 509 -1.92 -27.45 -6.08
CA ILE A 509 -3.17 -26.95 -5.47
C ILE A 509 -3.74 -28.06 -4.58
N ASN A 510 -3.68 -27.88 -3.26
CA ASN A 510 -4.14 -28.86 -2.30
C ASN A 510 -5.27 -28.32 -1.41
N ASN A 511 -6.29 -29.14 -1.18
CA ASN A 511 -7.43 -28.78 -0.33
C ASN A 511 -8.06 -27.44 -0.72
N VAL A 512 -8.29 -27.25 -2.03
CA VAL A 512 -8.91 -26.04 -2.58
C VAL A 512 -10.34 -26.35 -2.95
N ASN A 513 -11.27 -25.50 -2.52
CA ASN A 513 -12.69 -25.59 -2.81
C ASN A 513 -13.17 -24.28 -3.44
N VAL A 514 -13.76 -24.38 -4.63
CA VAL A 514 -14.32 -23.26 -5.36
C VAL A 514 -15.79 -23.51 -5.69
N SER A 515 -16.69 -22.74 -5.08
CA SER A 515 -18.12 -22.76 -5.35
C SER A 515 -18.51 -21.63 -6.29
N LEU A 516 -19.06 -21.97 -7.45
CA LEU A 516 -19.55 -21.01 -8.42
C LEU A 516 -20.97 -20.53 -8.07
N LYS A 517 -21.32 -19.30 -8.43
CA LYS A 517 -22.68 -18.76 -8.32
C LYS A 517 -23.67 -19.47 -9.23
N ASN A 518 -23.19 -19.86 -10.42
CA ASN A 518 -23.99 -20.54 -11.43
C ASN A 518 -23.37 -21.88 -11.77
N GLU A 519 -24.16 -22.81 -12.30
CA GLU A 519 -23.64 -24.07 -12.81
C GLU A 519 -22.59 -23.84 -13.89
N GLY A 520 -21.49 -24.57 -13.84
CA GLY A 520 -20.38 -24.45 -14.79
C GLY A 520 -19.17 -25.27 -14.41
N LYS A 521 -18.15 -25.24 -15.26
CA LYS A 521 -16.85 -25.80 -14.99
C LYS A 521 -16.05 -24.87 -14.08
N ASN A 522 -15.43 -25.43 -13.04
CA ASN A 522 -14.68 -24.64 -12.07
C ASN A 522 -13.15 -24.65 -12.29
N LEU A 523 -12.68 -25.35 -13.33
CA LEU A 523 -11.27 -25.42 -13.74
C LEU A 523 -11.13 -25.29 -15.26
N LYS A 524 -10.25 -24.38 -15.70
CA LYS A 524 -9.80 -24.24 -17.09
C LYS A 524 -8.28 -24.20 -17.15
N MET A 525 -7.68 -24.98 -18.04
CA MET A 525 -6.23 -25.08 -18.20
C MET A 525 -5.83 -24.99 -19.68
N GLN A 526 -4.74 -24.28 -19.96
CA GLN A 526 -4.17 -24.14 -21.31
C GLN A 526 -2.65 -23.94 -21.23
N ASN A 527 -1.88 -24.66 -22.04
CA ASN A 527 -0.42 -24.57 -22.05
C ASN A 527 0.22 -24.70 -20.65
N VAL A 528 -0.20 -25.69 -19.88
CA VAL A 528 0.32 -25.95 -18.53
C VAL A 528 1.08 -27.27 -18.46
N ALA A 529 2.05 -27.34 -17.56
CA ALA A 529 2.81 -28.56 -17.28
C ALA A 529 2.92 -28.80 -15.76
N ASN A 530 3.08 -30.06 -15.36
CA ASN A 530 3.32 -30.45 -13.96
C ASN A 530 2.33 -29.83 -12.97
N VAL A 531 1.03 -29.89 -13.27
CA VAL A 531 -0.04 -29.36 -12.41
C VAL A 531 -0.63 -30.49 -11.58
N THR A 532 -0.79 -30.27 -10.28
CA THR A 532 -1.51 -31.16 -9.36
C THR A 532 -2.64 -30.42 -8.67
N ILE A 533 -3.85 -30.94 -8.73
CA ILE A 533 -5.03 -30.32 -8.08
C ILE A 533 -5.72 -31.39 -7.22
N ASN A 534 -5.78 -31.19 -5.92
CA ASN A 534 -6.37 -32.10 -4.94
C ASN A 534 -5.90 -33.57 -5.13
N GLY A 535 -4.59 -33.76 -5.43
CA GLY A 535 -3.97 -35.04 -5.65
C GLY A 535 -4.08 -35.62 -7.08
N GLN A 536 -4.88 -35.01 -7.94
CA GLN A 536 -4.96 -35.39 -9.35
C GLN A 536 -3.89 -34.65 -10.15
N LYS A 537 -3.11 -35.40 -10.93
CA LYS A 537 -2.05 -34.87 -11.79
C LYS A 537 -2.58 -34.53 -13.17
N TYR A 538 -2.08 -33.43 -13.71
CA TYR A 538 -2.30 -32.94 -15.06
C TYR A 538 -0.95 -32.67 -15.70
N ASP A 539 -0.48 -33.59 -16.50
CA ASP A 539 0.81 -33.51 -17.18
C ASP A 539 0.57 -33.00 -18.61
N ASN A 540 1.15 -31.84 -18.95
CA ASN A 540 1.22 -31.32 -20.31
C ASN A 540 -0.13 -31.08 -21.01
N VAL A 541 -0.94 -30.19 -20.50
CA VAL A 541 -2.10 -29.65 -21.24
C VAL A 541 -1.60 -28.67 -22.30
N GLY A 542 -1.84 -28.96 -23.57
CA GLY A 542 -1.36 -28.18 -24.72
C GLY A 542 -2.16 -26.90 -24.99
N SER A 543 -2.10 -26.42 -26.24
CA SER A 543 -2.74 -25.15 -26.65
C SER A 543 -4.27 -25.20 -26.66
N GLU A 544 -4.88 -26.38 -26.75
CA GLU A 544 -6.33 -26.54 -26.60
C GLU A 544 -6.72 -26.44 -25.12
N ALA A 545 -7.65 -25.54 -24.80
CA ALA A 545 -8.11 -25.37 -23.44
C ALA A 545 -8.91 -26.60 -22.98
N GLN A 546 -8.62 -27.09 -21.78
CA GLN A 546 -9.39 -28.12 -21.10
C GLN A 546 -10.24 -27.51 -19.99
N GLU A 547 -11.54 -27.83 -19.98
CA GLU A 547 -12.50 -27.37 -18.97
C GLU A 547 -13.11 -28.56 -18.24
N LEU A 548 -12.98 -28.61 -16.92
CA LEU A 548 -13.46 -29.71 -16.08
C LEU A 548 -13.87 -29.21 -14.68
N ASN A 549 -14.40 -30.15 -13.89
CA ASN A 549 -14.63 -29.93 -12.45
C ASN A 549 -13.57 -30.71 -11.65
N PHE A 550 -13.14 -30.15 -10.53
CA PHE A 550 -12.24 -30.76 -9.57
C PHE A 550 -12.83 -30.76 -8.17
#